data_3215ae20ec89861be1e80e5911e30aee
#
_entry.id   3215ae20ec89861be1e80e5911e30aee
#
_cell.length_a   1.000
_cell.length_b   1.000
_cell.length_c   1.000
_cell.angle_alpha   90.00
_cell.angle_beta   90.00
_cell.angle_gamma   90.00
#
_symmetry.space_group_name_H-M   'P 1'
#
loop_
_entity.id
_entity.type
_entity.pdbx_description
1 polymer ?
#
loop_
_entity_poly.entity_id
_entity_poly.type
_entity_poly.pdbx_seq_one_letter_code
_entity_poly.pdbx_strand_id
1 'polypeptide(L)'
;MGLKQKILFICDKNERTSFGRLTMNLLDAVHEKYDAHVLWLKTPKFFPDEVAAKKPASVPVEDARGFMAHEVWAKSLYTGFFAFRSPMKKVLREVAPDVVFFIRPELGFLVPIAKSACPSAKSVMFVHDTFAETLYPHSVKFKLLNMFFIRPTVCADSFVYNSGWTRGEAAKYFGKKMADAPGKVIGCPIDSALFNAPESPVTKEERAAFRRKNGMRNFQGMCLNVSLDEPRKNIDTYFEMARLRPDVAFVRVGKFSERLRNIVNEKRLYNVFHFNEFNALELREFYRHADLMVYPSFLEGFGLPPIEAIACGTPAVCARASAVKENLDGVCPLVTPADDAEAYARVLDRILAGENVIDAGAARKLLDYCSMKGFSERVLGFLEAQG
;
A
#
# COMPACT_ATOMS: atom_id res chain seq x y z
N MET A 1 19.20 -24.61 -21.97
CA MET A 1 18.58 -23.53 -21.17
C MET A 1 19.63 -22.98 -20.24
N GLY A 2 19.98 -21.68 -20.32
CA GLY A 2 20.88 -21.05 -19.34
C GLY A 2 20.26 -21.09 -17.94
N LEU A 3 21.11 -21.12 -16.89
CA LEU A 3 20.65 -21.01 -15.52
C LEU A 3 19.92 -19.67 -15.35
N LYS A 4 18.70 -19.70 -14.77
CA LYS A 4 17.98 -18.46 -14.40
C LYS A 4 18.78 -17.71 -13.34
N GLN A 5 18.85 -16.39 -13.46
CA GLN A 5 19.37 -15.55 -12.37
C GLN A 5 18.50 -15.69 -11.13
N LYS A 6 19.17 -15.71 -9.95
CA LYS A 6 18.51 -15.86 -8.67
C LYS A 6 18.17 -14.52 -8.04
N ILE A 7 16.92 -14.35 -7.63
CA ILE A 7 16.47 -13.16 -6.90
C ILE A 7 15.92 -13.54 -5.53
N LEU A 8 16.39 -12.87 -4.47
CA LEU A 8 15.94 -13.07 -3.11
C LEU A 8 15.23 -11.82 -2.60
N PHE A 9 13.92 -11.90 -2.38
CA PHE A 9 13.13 -10.86 -1.72
C PHE A 9 13.21 -10.99 -0.20
N ILE A 10 13.40 -9.88 0.52
CA ILE A 10 13.46 -9.85 1.98
C ILE A 10 12.28 -9.04 2.50
N CYS A 11 11.39 -9.69 3.26
CA CYS A 11 10.17 -9.11 3.82
C CYS A 11 9.99 -9.47 5.30
N ASP A 12 9.51 -8.51 6.12
CA ASP A 12 9.20 -8.69 7.54
C ASP A 12 7.70 -8.68 7.85
N LYS A 13 6.85 -8.75 6.82
CA LYS A 13 5.40 -8.66 6.93
C LYS A 13 4.75 -9.90 6.34
N ASN A 14 3.68 -10.40 6.99
CA ASN A 14 2.91 -11.51 6.43
C ASN A 14 2.10 -11.09 5.20
N GLU A 15 1.64 -12.05 4.42
CA GLU A 15 0.92 -11.87 3.16
C GLU A 15 -0.41 -11.10 3.30
N ARG A 16 -1.00 -11.05 4.49
CA ARG A 16 -2.24 -10.28 4.77
C ARG A 16 -2.03 -8.77 4.81
N THR A 17 -0.78 -8.33 4.99
CA THR A 17 -0.43 -6.91 5.00
C THR A 17 -0.20 -6.36 3.60
N SER A 18 -0.27 -5.03 3.43
CA SER A 18 0.04 -4.37 2.15
C SER A 18 1.44 -4.70 1.63
N PHE A 19 2.45 -4.74 2.51
CA PHE A 19 3.82 -5.09 2.13
C PHE A 19 3.99 -6.58 1.81
N GLY A 20 3.30 -7.44 2.54
CA GLY A 20 3.28 -8.87 2.23
C GLY A 20 2.64 -9.14 0.86
N ARG A 21 1.47 -8.54 0.58
CA ARG A 21 0.83 -8.62 -0.74
C ARG A 21 1.72 -8.09 -1.86
N LEU A 22 2.39 -6.96 -1.63
CA LEU A 22 3.34 -6.44 -2.61
C LEU A 22 4.50 -7.40 -2.86
N THR A 23 5.02 -8.08 -1.81
CA THR A 23 6.05 -9.10 -1.96
C THR A 23 5.56 -10.25 -2.85
N MET A 24 4.32 -10.70 -2.65
CA MET A 24 3.72 -11.73 -3.49
C MET A 24 3.55 -11.25 -4.95
N ASN A 25 3.10 -10.03 -5.16
CA ASN A 25 2.99 -9.45 -6.49
C ASN A 25 4.36 -9.32 -7.20
N LEU A 26 5.42 -9.02 -6.45
CA LEU A 26 6.79 -8.99 -7.00
C LEU A 26 7.28 -10.40 -7.36
N LEU A 27 7.01 -11.40 -6.52
CA LEU A 27 7.33 -12.80 -6.81
C LEU A 27 6.58 -13.26 -8.07
N ASP A 28 5.28 -13.00 -8.16
CA ASP A 28 4.46 -13.33 -9.32
C ASP A 28 4.95 -12.61 -10.59
N ALA A 29 5.51 -11.41 -10.47
CA ALA A 29 6.07 -10.66 -11.59
C ALA A 29 7.36 -11.27 -12.17
N VAL A 30 8.14 -12.00 -11.36
CA VAL A 30 9.50 -12.41 -11.76
C VAL A 30 9.70 -13.93 -11.89
N HIS A 31 8.85 -14.78 -11.28
CA HIS A 31 9.08 -16.24 -11.15
C HIS A 31 9.24 -16.97 -12.49
N GLU A 32 8.66 -16.47 -13.57
CA GLU A 32 8.83 -17.09 -14.88
C GLU A 32 10.26 -16.90 -15.45
N LYS A 33 10.87 -15.74 -15.18
CA LYS A 33 12.19 -15.37 -15.72
C LYS A 33 13.34 -15.61 -14.76
N TYR A 34 13.09 -15.53 -13.46
CA TYR A 34 14.07 -15.68 -12.38
C TYR A 34 13.83 -16.92 -11.56
N ASP A 35 14.90 -17.44 -10.94
CA ASP A 35 14.81 -18.40 -9.83
C ASP A 35 14.49 -17.57 -8.57
N ALA A 36 13.19 -17.48 -8.23
CA ALA A 36 12.67 -16.54 -7.26
C ALA A 36 12.59 -17.14 -5.85
N HIS A 37 13.17 -16.46 -4.89
CA HIS A 37 13.20 -16.81 -3.48
C HIS A 37 12.62 -15.68 -2.63
N VAL A 38 12.03 -16.02 -1.49
CA VAL A 38 11.64 -15.06 -0.45
C VAL A 38 12.22 -15.45 0.90
N LEU A 39 12.74 -14.46 1.64
CA LEU A 39 13.13 -14.60 3.04
C LEU A 39 12.15 -13.83 3.92
N TRP A 40 11.33 -14.58 4.65
CA TRP A 40 10.42 -14.02 5.64
C TRP A 40 11.16 -13.80 6.97
N LEU A 41 11.27 -12.55 7.39
CA LEU A 41 11.77 -12.17 8.72
C LEU A 41 10.60 -12.15 9.70
N LYS A 42 10.33 -13.28 10.34
CA LYS A 42 9.15 -13.48 11.16
C LYS A 42 9.32 -12.96 12.57
N THR A 43 8.34 -12.22 13.05
CA THR A 43 8.24 -11.75 14.44
C THR A 43 6.83 -12.01 14.98
N PRO A 44 6.63 -12.21 16.30
CA PRO A 44 5.31 -12.46 16.89
C PRO A 44 4.27 -11.41 16.56
N LYS A 45 4.68 -10.15 16.38
CA LYS A 45 3.78 -9.04 16.04
C LYS A 45 3.10 -9.21 14.68
N PHE A 46 3.79 -9.78 13.69
CA PHE A 46 3.29 -9.88 12.30
C PHE A 46 2.95 -11.30 11.89
N PHE A 47 3.31 -12.30 12.70
CA PHE A 47 3.03 -13.73 12.49
C PHE A 47 2.50 -14.38 13.79
N PRO A 48 1.40 -13.86 14.37
CA PRO A 48 0.93 -14.32 15.68
C PRO A 48 0.47 -15.79 15.66
N ASP A 49 -0.15 -16.23 14.59
CA ASP A 49 -0.72 -17.57 14.45
C ASP A 49 0.37 -18.65 14.37
N GLU A 50 1.58 -18.28 13.95
CA GLU A 50 2.70 -19.19 13.75
C GLU A 50 3.59 -19.33 15.00
N VAL A 51 3.48 -18.39 15.96
CA VAL A 51 4.25 -18.44 17.22
C VAL A 51 3.92 -19.67 18.06
N ALA A 52 2.66 -20.12 18.02
CA ALA A 52 2.21 -21.31 18.73
C ALA A 52 2.81 -22.61 18.19
N ALA A 53 3.27 -22.61 16.95
CA ALA A 53 3.73 -23.83 16.27
C ALA A 53 5.22 -24.17 16.50
N LYS A 54 6.00 -23.38 17.30
CA LYS A 54 7.42 -23.60 17.63
C LYS A 54 8.20 -24.35 16.53
N LYS A 55 8.25 -23.78 15.32
CA LYS A 55 9.09 -24.38 14.27
C LYS A 55 10.52 -23.83 14.35
N PRO A 56 11.54 -24.69 14.40
CA PRO A 56 12.94 -24.28 14.26
C PRO A 56 13.19 -23.75 12.85
N ALA A 57 14.35 -23.12 12.64
CA ALA A 57 14.82 -22.64 11.35
C ALA A 57 14.47 -23.61 10.22
N SER A 58 13.62 -23.16 9.32
CA SER A 58 12.93 -24.06 8.39
C SER A 58 13.82 -24.49 7.24
N VAL A 59 13.63 -25.71 6.80
CA VAL A 59 13.96 -26.17 5.46
C VAL A 59 13.20 -25.27 4.48
N PRO A 60 13.84 -24.81 3.39
CA PRO A 60 13.13 -24.07 2.34
C PRO A 60 11.90 -24.85 1.88
N VAL A 61 10.77 -24.18 1.75
CA VAL A 61 9.51 -24.77 1.27
C VAL A 61 9.20 -24.16 -0.09
N GLU A 62 8.99 -25.03 -1.08
CA GLU A 62 8.47 -24.58 -2.37
C GLU A 62 7.00 -24.21 -2.22
N ASP A 63 6.65 -22.98 -2.58
CA ASP A 63 5.26 -22.51 -2.64
C ASP A 63 4.56 -23.11 -3.86
N ALA A 64 3.23 -23.26 -3.79
CA ALA A 64 2.42 -23.78 -4.89
C ALA A 64 2.55 -22.96 -6.21
N ARG A 65 3.13 -21.78 -6.16
CA ARG A 65 3.45 -20.91 -7.30
C ARG A 65 4.87 -21.07 -7.83
N GLY A 66 5.67 -21.99 -7.26
CA GLY A 66 6.99 -22.35 -7.77
C GLY A 66 8.16 -21.45 -7.31
N PHE A 67 8.03 -20.70 -6.21
CA PHE A 67 9.14 -20.00 -5.59
C PHE A 67 9.53 -20.60 -4.24
N MET A 68 10.80 -20.43 -3.83
CA MET A 68 11.35 -20.98 -2.60
C MET A 68 11.21 -19.99 -1.44
N ALA A 69 10.54 -20.41 -0.35
CA ALA A 69 10.36 -19.63 0.86
C ALA A 69 11.34 -20.07 1.97
N HIS A 70 12.04 -19.10 2.55
CA HIS A 70 12.92 -19.24 3.70
C HIS A 70 12.37 -18.45 4.87
N GLU A 71 12.65 -18.88 6.11
CA GLU A 71 12.14 -18.22 7.30
C GLU A 71 13.23 -17.99 8.33
N VAL A 72 13.23 -16.83 8.95
CA VAL A 72 14.09 -16.52 10.09
C VAL A 72 13.25 -15.83 11.17
N TRP A 73 13.35 -16.31 12.41
CA TRP A 73 12.57 -15.84 13.54
C TRP A 73 13.36 -14.97 14.50
N ALA A 74 12.76 -13.89 14.99
CA ALA A 74 13.26 -13.07 16.08
C ALA A 74 12.11 -12.50 16.92
N LYS A 75 12.43 -12.09 18.17
CA LYS A 75 11.43 -11.50 19.09
C LYS A 75 10.85 -10.17 18.57
N SER A 76 11.66 -9.36 17.91
CA SER A 76 11.22 -8.15 17.23
C SER A 76 12.20 -7.76 16.12
N LEU A 77 11.76 -6.92 15.18
CA LEU A 77 12.61 -6.44 14.08
C LEU A 77 13.83 -5.66 14.61
N TYR A 78 13.64 -4.77 15.58
CA TYR A 78 14.66 -3.86 16.07
C TYR A 78 15.64 -4.50 17.08
N THR A 79 15.16 -5.37 17.95
CA THR A 79 16.03 -6.18 18.82
C THR A 79 16.61 -7.38 18.08
N GLY A 80 16.04 -7.69 16.92
CA GLY A 80 16.44 -8.78 16.03
C GLY A 80 17.69 -8.50 15.19
N PHE A 81 18.28 -7.29 15.24
CA PHE A 81 19.49 -7.00 14.46
C PHE A 81 20.56 -8.10 14.60
N PHE A 82 20.85 -8.50 15.84
CA PHE A 82 21.80 -9.58 16.10
C PHE A 82 21.19 -10.95 15.77
N ALA A 83 19.90 -11.17 16.05
CA ALA A 83 19.24 -12.46 15.81
C ALA A 83 19.08 -12.76 14.32
N PHE A 84 18.82 -11.77 13.47
CA PHE A 84 18.70 -11.97 12.01
C PHE A 84 20.05 -12.09 11.30
N ARG A 85 21.13 -11.54 11.84
CA ARG A 85 22.42 -11.41 11.15
C ARG A 85 22.98 -12.77 10.72
N SER A 86 23.11 -13.74 11.63
CA SER A 86 23.71 -15.03 11.32
C SER A 86 22.82 -15.91 10.47
N PRO A 87 21.52 -16.11 10.79
CA PRO A 87 20.62 -16.90 9.95
C PRO A 87 20.43 -16.31 8.54
N MET A 88 20.31 -14.98 8.42
CA MET A 88 20.21 -14.32 7.12
C MET A 88 21.46 -14.55 6.26
N LYS A 89 22.67 -14.43 6.85
CA LYS A 89 23.92 -14.76 6.15
C LYS A 89 23.97 -16.20 5.67
N LYS A 90 23.43 -17.14 6.45
CA LYS A 90 23.33 -18.54 6.04
C LYS A 90 22.45 -18.68 4.82
N VAL A 91 21.21 -18.17 4.84
CA VAL A 91 20.29 -18.19 3.70
C VAL A 91 20.90 -17.54 2.46
N LEU A 92 21.52 -16.36 2.60
CA LEU A 92 22.18 -15.67 1.50
C LEU A 92 23.29 -16.49 0.84
N ARG A 93 24.10 -17.21 1.64
CA ARG A 93 25.17 -18.09 1.10
C ARG A 93 24.61 -19.35 0.44
N GLU A 94 23.53 -19.92 0.98
CA GLU A 94 22.87 -21.11 0.43
C GLU A 94 22.17 -20.80 -0.89
N VAL A 95 21.43 -19.67 -0.96
CA VAL A 95 20.75 -19.24 -2.18
C VAL A 95 21.75 -18.71 -3.20
N ALA A 96 22.80 -17.98 -2.75
CA ALA A 96 23.76 -17.27 -3.59
C ALA A 96 23.04 -16.42 -4.66
N PRO A 97 22.20 -15.43 -4.26
CA PRO A 97 21.39 -14.65 -5.20
C PRO A 97 22.24 -13.69 -6.01
N ASP A 98 21.82 -13.43 -7.26
CA ASP A 98 22.35 -12.37 -8.11
C ASP A 98 21.77 -11.01 -7.70
N VAL A 99 20.51 -11.00 -7.22
CA VAL A 99 19.80 -9.80 -6.74
C VAL A 99 19.19 -10.04 -5.36
N VAL A 100 19.44 -9.12 -4.42
CA VAL A 100 18.77 -9.08 -3.11
C VAL A 100 17.84 -7.88 -3.07
N PHE A 101 16.54 -8.14 -2.96
CA PHE A 101 15.50 -7.13 -3.04
C PHE A 101 14.84 -6.88 -1.68
N PHE A 102 15.02 -5.70 -1.12
CA PHE A 102 14.46 -5.29 0.16
C PHE A 102 13.14 -4.56 -0.07
N ILE A 103 12.07 -5.01 0.59
CA ILE A 103 10.71 -4.54 0.33
C ILE A 103 10.43 -3.15 0.90
N ARG A 104 11.19 -2.68 1.88
CA ARG A 104 10.96 -1.38 2.51
C ARG A 104 12.19 -0.82 3.24
N PRO A 105 12.27 0.52 3.40
CA PRO A 105 13.44 1.19 3.99
C PRO A 105 13.77 0.78 5.42
N GLU A 106 12.78 0.35 6.24
CA GLU A 106 13.03 -0.10 7.61
C GLU A 106 13.86 -1.39 7.69
N LEU A 107 14.07 -2.06 6.54
CA LEU A 107 15.01 -3.16 6.38
C LEU A 107 16.41 -2.70 5.96
N GLY A 108 16.64 -1.39 5.86
CA GLY A 108 17.90 -0.81 5.39
C GLY A 108 19.13 -1.29 6.17
N PHE A 109 19.00 -1.54 7.48
CA PHE A 109 20.08 -2.08 8.32
C PHE A 109 20.58 -3.46 7.88
N LEU A 110 19.82 -4.20 7.09
CA LEU A 110 20.19 -5.50 6.55
C LEU A 110 21.00 -5.39 5.25
N VAL A 111 20.97 -4.25 4.56
CA VAL A 111 21.71 -4.05 3.30
C VAL A 111 23.23 -4.29 3.47
N PRO A 112 23.92 -3.71 4.48
CA PRO A 112 25.33 -3.99 4.70
C PRO A 112 25.61 -5.47 5.03
N ILE A 113 24.66 -6.16 5.68
CA ILE A 113 24.79 -7.58 6.00
C ILE A 113 24.72 -8.41 4.72
N ALA A 114 23.78 -8.11 3.82
CA ALA A 114 23.63 -8.79 2.54
C ALA A 114 24.89 -8.59 1.68
N LYS A 115 25.38 -7.36 1.54
CA LYS A 115 26.60 -7.03 0.80
C LYS A 115 27.85 -7.73 1.36
N SER A 116 27.93 -7.91 2.69
CA SER A 116 29.02 -8.68 3.33
C SER A 116 28.91 -10.21 3.10
N ALA A 117 27.69 -10.74 2.91
CA ALA A 117 27.48 -12.17 2.72
C ALA A 117 27.58 -12.59 1.25
N CYS A 118 27.12 -11.74 0.34
CA CYS A 118 27.10 -11.93 -1.11
C CYS A 118 27.59 -10.63 -1.80
N PRO A 119 28.91 -10.37 -1.86
CA PRO A 119 29.46 -9.12 -2.40
C PRO A 119 29.15 -8.89 -3.88
N SER A 120 28.94 -9.95 -4.66
CA SER A 120 28.59 -9.91 -6.09
C SER A 120 27.13 -9.61 -6.35
N ALA A 121 26.24 -9.83 -5.36
CA ALA A 121 24.82 -9.61 -5.53
C ALA A 121 24.49 -8.11 -5.58
N LYS A 122 23.63 -7.72 -6.52
CA LYS A 122 23.06 -6.36 -6.57
C LYS A 122 22.00 -6.21 -5.51
N SER A 123 22.05 -5.15 -4.72
CA SER A 123 21.05 -4.84 -3.71
C SER A 123 20.08 -3.78 -4.22
N VAL A 124 18.78 -4.11 -4.18
CA VAL A 124 17.67 -3.24 -4.59
C VAL A 124 16.83 -2.90 -3.36
N MET A 125 16.46 -1.65 -3.19
CA MET A 125 15.57 -1.20 -2.13
C MET A 125 14.29 -0.61 -2.69
N PHE A 126 13.14 -1.11 -2.25
CA PHE A 126 11.85 -0.49 -2.55
C PHE A 126 11.51 0.58 -1.50
N VAL A 127 11.34 1.81 -1.96
CA VAL A 127 10.97 2.94 -1.12
C VAL A 127 9.51 3.29 -1.38
N HIS A 128 8.66 3.11 -0.36
CA HIS A 128 7.22 3.35 -0.44
C HIS A 128 6.81 4.70 0.10
N ASP A 129 7.51 5.16 1.11
CA ASP A 129 7.29 6.44 1.76
C ASP A 129 8.51 6.84 2.61
N THR A 130 8.46 8.07 3.09
CA THR A 130 9.40 8.66 4.05
C THR A 130 8.65 9.27 5.22
N PHE A 131 7.43 8.77 5.49
CA PHE A 131 6.48 9.40 6.43
C PHE A 131 6.95 9.45 7.87
N ALA A 132 7.79 8.50 8.27
CA ALA A 132 8.26 8.43 9.65
C ALA A 132 8.90 9.74 10.13
N GLU A 133 9.68 10.41 9.26
CA GLU A 133 10.31 11.67 9.61
C GLU A 133 9.34 12.85 9.50
N THR A 134 8.49 12.85 8.48
CA THR A 134 7.47 13.88 8.30
C THR A 134 6.45 13.90 9.45
N LEU A 135 6.09 12.71 9.98
CA LEU A 135 5.10 12.58 11.06
C LEU A 135 5.69 12.76 12.47
N TYR A 136 6.99 12.46 12.66
CA TYR A 136 7.63 12.46 13.98
C TYR A 136 8.97 13.21 14.02
N PRO A 137 9.06 14.44 13.52
CA PRO A 137 10.33 15.17 13.33
C PRO A 137 11.08 15.47 14.64
N HIS A 138 10.36 15.51 15.77
CA HIS A 138 10.92 15.85 17.09
C HIS A 138 11.17 14.63 18.01
N SER A 139 10.84 13.41 17.57
CA SER A 139 11.01 12.20 18.37
C SER A 139 12.46 11.73 18.38
N VAL A 140 13.15 11.81 19.53
CA VAL A 140 14.50 11.26 19.70
C VAL A 140 14.56 9.77 19.41
N LYS A 141 13.56 9.02 19.87
CA LYS A 141 13.43 7.57 19.56
C LYS A 141 13.39 7.33 18.07
N PHE A 142 12.63 8.13 17.32
CA PHE A 142 12.54 8.04 15.87
C PHE A 142 13.85 8.39 15.18
N LYS A 143 14.57 9.43 15.65
CA LYS A 143 15.88 9.81 15.13
C LYS A 143 16.91 8.68 15.29
N LEU A 144 16.92 7.99 16.43
CA LEU A 144 17.79 6.83 16.66
C LEU A 144 17.43 5.65 15.77
N LEU A 145 16.13 5.28 15.70
CA LEU A 145 15.66 4.23 14.82
C LEU A 145 16.01 4.52 13.36
N ASN A 146 15.81 5.76 12.93
CA ASN A 146 16.15 6.20 11.61
C ASN A 146 17.65 6.05 11.33
N MET A 147 18.51 6.55 12.21
CA MET A 147 19.95 6.49 12.03
C MET A 147 20.47 5.05 11.88
N PHE A 148 19.97 4.10 12.68
CA PHE A 148 20.50 2.73 12.70
C PHE A 148 19.78 1.78 11.73
N PHE A 149 18.50 1.97 11.47
CA PHE A 149 17.68 1.02 10.71
C PHE A 149 17.30 1.51 9.31
N ILE A 150 16.94 2.79 9.17
CA ILE A 150 16.43 3.32 7.90
C ILE A 150 17.55 3.93 7.06
N ARG A 151 18.41 4.77 7.64
CA ARG A 151 19.50 5.42 6.91
C ARG A 151 20.45 4.49 6.15
N PRO A 152 20.77 3.28 6.64
CA PRO A 152 21.58 2.33 5.86
C PRO A 152 20.94 1.88 4.53
N THR A 153 19.68 2.19 4.28
CA THR A 153 19.03 2.07 2.96
C THR A 153 19.88 2.64 1.84
N VAL A 154 20.58 3.78 2.06
CA VAL A 154 21.47 4.40 1.06
C VAL A 154 22.67 3.56 0.66
N CYS A 155 22.90 2.41 1.32
CA CYS A 155 23.93 1.44 0.96
C CYS A 155 23.46 0.48 -0.14
N ALA A 156 22.18 0.47 -0.51
CA ALA A 156 21.68 -0.30 -1.65
C ALA A 156 22.27 0.25 -2.97
N ASP A 157 22.42 -0.63 -3.95
CA ASP A 157 23.01 -0.29 -5.25
C ASP A 157 22.02 0.44 -6.15
N SER A 158 20.71 0.13 -6.01
CA SER A 158 19.65 0.78 -6.78
C SER A 158 18.32 0.82 -6.00
N PHE A 159 17.39 1.64 -6.50
CA PHE A 159 16.13 1.92 -5.83
C PHE A 159 14.94 1.77 -6.76
N VAL A 160 13.84 1.28 -6.22
CA VAL A 160 12.54 1.36 -6.87
C VAL A 160 11.56 2.13 -5.99
N TYR A 161 10.64 2.82 -6.63
CA TYR A 161 9.68 3.71 -5.98
C TYR A 161 8.27 3.40 -6.44
N ASN A 162 7.29 3.57 -5.56
CA ASN A 162 5.89 3.46 -5.93
C ASN A 162 5.38 4.68 -6.71
N SER A 163 5.98 5.87 -6.52
CA SER A 163 5.60 7.10 -7.23
C SER A 163 6.80 8.03 -7.44
N GLY A 164 6.67 8.96 -8.39
CA GLY A 164 7.65 10.04 -8.57
C GLY A 164 7.69 10.99 -7.38
N TRP A 165 6.54 11.22 -6.74
CA TRP A 165 6.48 11.97 -5.51
C TRP A 165 7.33 11.33 -4.40
N THR A 166 7.18 10.01 -4.17
CA THR A 166 8.00 9.28 -3.19
C THR A 166 9.48 9.32 -3.54
N ARG A 167 9.83 9.22 -4.83
CA ARG A 167 11.23 9.38 -5.28
C ARG A 167 11.78 10.76 -4.92
N GLY A 168 11.00 11.81 -5.15
CA GLY A 168 11.41 13.18 -4.80
C GLY A 168 11.59 13.40 -3.31
N GLU A 169 10.67 12.90 -2.49
CA GLU A 169 10.77 12.97 -1.03
C GLU A 169 11.95 12.14 -0.49
N ALA A 170 12.16 10.94 -1.02
CA ALA A 170 13.29 10.10 -0.66
C ALA A 170 14.64 10.78 -0.98
N ALA A 171 14.75 11.44 -2.14
CA ALA A 171 15.95 12.20 -2.50
C ALA A 171 16.20 13.36 -1.54
N LYS A 172 15.15 14.09 -1.12
CA LYS A 172 15.27 15.15 -0.10
C LYS A 172 15.72 14.59 1.24
N TYR A 173 15.14 13.46 1.65
CA TYR A 173 15.36 12.87 2.97
C TYR A 173 16.73 12.17 3.10
N PHE A 174 17.07 11.31 2.15
CA PHE A 174 18.32 10.54 2.16
C PHE A 174 19.51 11.29 1.55
N GLY A 175 19.24 12.38 0.82
CA GLY A 175 20.24 13.26 0.24
C GLY A 175 20.81 12.78 -1.09
N LYS A 176 21.91 13.44 -1.50
CA LYS A 176 22.53 13.29 -2.82
C LYS A 176 22.80 11.84 -3.23
N LYS A 177 23.25 11.00 -2.28
CA LYS A 177 23.58 9.59 -2.57
C LYS A 177 22.38 8.80 -3.13
N MET A 178 21.19 9.04 -2.62
CA MET A 178 19.98 8.40 -3.17
C MET A 178 19.47 9.11 -4.42
N ALA A 179 19.60 10.43 -4.48
CA ALA A 179 19.19 11.20 -5.65
C ALA A 179 19.94 10.79 -6.93
N ASP A 180 21.26 10.55 -6.80
CA ASP A 180 22.17 10.21 -7.91
C ASP A 180 22.19 8.69 -8.19
N ALA A 181 21.66 7.85 -7.31
CA ALA A 181 21.68 6.40 -7.48
C ALA A 181 20.70 5.94 -8.57
N PRO A 182 21.00 4.82 -9.25
CA PRO A 182 20.07 4.21 -10.21
C PRO A 182 18.70 3.95 -9.55
N GLY A 183 17.63 4.37 -10.21
CA GLY A 183 16.30 4.17 -9.63
C GLY A 183 15.16 4.34 -10.63
N LYS A 184 14.08 3.59 -10.43
CA LYS A 184 12.90 3.61 -11.30
C LYS A 184 11.60 3.65 -10.48
N VAL A 185 10.64 4.42 -10.98
CA VAL A 185 9.25 4.36 -10.49
C VAL A 185 8.58 3.18 -11.15
N ILE A 186 8.12 2.21 -10.33
CA ILE A 186 7.44 1.00 -10.82
C ILE A 186 5.95 0.96 -10.44
N GLY A 187 5.48 1.91 -9.61
CA GLY A 187 4.08 1.96 -9.16
C GLY A 187 3.72 0.88 -8.15
N CYS A 188 2.42 0.70 -7.97
CA CYS A 188 1.84 -0.41 -7.22
C CYS A 188 0.76 -1.08 -8.07
N PRO A 189 0.65 -2.41 -8.08
CA PRO A 189 -0.43 -3.08 -8.76
C PRO A 189 -1.69 -3.10 -7.90
N ILE A 190 -2.86 -3.18 -8.55
CA ILE A 190 -4.13 -3.58 -7.95
C ILE A 190 -4.44 -5.01 -8.35
N ASP A 191 -5.17 -5.72 -7.50
CA ASP A 191 -5.74 -7.02 -7.86
C ASP A 191 -6.96 -6.81 -8.76
N SER A 192 -6.73 -6.77 -10.07
CA SER A 192 -7.77 -6.54 -11.07
C SER A 192 -8.73 -7.73 -11.24
N ALA A 193 -8.35 -8.92 -10.77
CA ALA A 193 -9.28 -10.06 -10.71
C ALA A 193 -10.32 -9.87 -9.60
N LEU A 194 -9.92 -9.22 -8.51
CA LEU A 194 -10.79 -8.91 -7.38
C LEU A 194 -11.51 -7.56 -7.57
N PHE A 195 -10.75 -6.48 -7.78
CA PHE A 195 -11.28 -5.13 -7.93
C PHE A 195 -11.53 -4.83 -9.41
N ASN A 196 -12.74 -5.10 -9.86
CA ASN A 196 -13.20 -4.87 -11.22
C ASN A 196 -14.64 -4.37 -11.21
N ALA A 197 -14.97 -3.61 -12.22
CA ALA A 197 -16.34 -3.18 -12.44
C ALA A 197 -17.24 -4.40 -12.74
N PRO A 198 -18.51 -4.41 -12.30
CA PRO A 198 -19.47 -5.42 -12.70
C PRO A 198 -19.73 -5.32 -14.21
N GLU A 199 -20.18 -6.43 -14.83
CA GLU A 199 -20.49 -6.49 -16.27
C GLU A 199 -21.51 -5.42 -16.69
N SER A 200 -22.49 -5.13 -15.83
CA SER A 200 -23.44 -4.06 -15.99
C SER A 200 -23.30 -3.05 -14.85
N PRO A 201 -23.41 -1.74 -15.13
CA PRO A 201 -23.35 -0.73 -14.08
C PRO A 201 -24.40 -0.97 -12.98
N VAL A 202 -24.00 -0.86 -11.72
CA VAL A 202 -24.91 -1.02 -10.58
C VAL A 202 -25.97 0.07 -10.62
N THR A 203 -27.24 -0.36 -10.64
CA THR A 203 -28.40 0.54 -10.72
C THR A 203 -28.65 1.27 -9.40
N LYS A 204 -29.46 2.34 -9.45
CA LYS A 204 -29.90 3.07 -8.24
C LYS A 204 -30.67 2.15 -7.30
N GLU A 205 -31.48 1.25 -7.82
CA GLU A 205 -32.28 0.28 -7.09
C GLU A 205 -31.41 -0.75 -6.36
N GLU A 206 -30.37 -1.26 -7.01
CA GLU A 206 -29.39 -2.17 -6.41
C GLU A 206 -28.59 -1.48 -5.32
N ARG A 207 -28.10 -0.24 -5.53
CA ARG A 207 -27.45 0.55 -4.50
C ARG A 207 -28.38 0.79 -3.28
N ALA A 208 -29.65 1.10 -3.53
CA ALA A 208 -30.63 1.28 -2.47
C ALA A 208 -30.92 -0.05 -1.73
N ALA A 209 -30.99 -1.17 -2.44
CA ALA A 209 -31.14 -2.51 -1.83
C ALA A 209 -29.92 -2.86 -0.97
N PHE A 210 -28.71 -2.59 -1.44
CA PHE A 210 -27.47 -2.78 -0.69
C PHE A 210 -27.43 -1.92 0.60
N ARG A 211 -27.80 -0.64 0.49
CA ARG A 211 -27.92 0.23 1.67
C ARG A 211 -28.91 -0.31 2.69
N ARG A 212 -30.11 -0.74 2.25
CA ARG A 212 -31.13 -1.33 3.15
C ARG A 212 -30.62 -2.58 3.87
N LYS A 213 -29.93 -3.47 3.15
CA LYS A 213 -29.34 -4.70 3.71
C LYS A 213 -28.30 -4.40 4.79
N ASN A 214 -27.56 -3.29 4.64
CA ASN A 214 -26.50 -2.88 5.56
C ASN A 214 -26.95 -1.82 6.60
N GLY A 215 -28.25 -1.68 6.86
CA GLY A 215 -28.79 -0.81 7.90
C GLY A 215 -28.91 0.68 7.51
N MET A 216 -28.63 1.04 6.25
CA MET A 216 -28.61 2.42 5.73
C MET A 216 -29.86 2.76 4.91
N ARG A 217 -31.05 2.26 5.31
CA ARG A 217 -32.29 2.35 4.50
C ARG A 217 -32.80 3.77 4.24
N ASN A 218 -32.51 4.69 5.15
CA ASN A 218 -33.07 6.04 5.14
C ASN A 218 -32.19 7.06 4.41
N PHE A 219 -31.09 6.62 3.82
CA PHE A 219 -30.14 7.50 3.15
C PHE A 219 -30.27 7.41 1.62
N GLN A 220 -30.20 8.57 0.95
CA GLN A 220 -30.34 8.65 -0.49
C GLN A 220 -29.05 8.26 -1.25
N GLY A 221 -27.88 8.28 -0.56
CA GLY A 221 -26.59 7.90 -1.13
C GLY A 221 -25.66 7.29 -0.08
N MET A 222 -24.50 6.79 -0.54
CA MET A 222 -23.46 6.21 0.30
C MET A 222 -22.08 6.69 -0.13
N CYS A 223 -21.40 7.39 0.75
CA CYS A 223 -19.97 7.70 0.63
C CYS A 223 -19.14 6.63 1.33
N LEU A 224 -17.98 6.30 0.77
CA LEU A 224 -17.05 5.33 1.32
C LEU A 224 -15.68 5.98 1.60
N ASN A 225 -15.09 5.68 2.76
CA ASN A 225 -13.69 5.96 3.07
C ASN A 225 -13.01 4.68 3.58
N VAL A 226 -11.90 4.31 2.97
CA VAL A 226 -11.08 3.14 3.33
C VAL A 226 -9.69 3.61 3.69
N SER A 227 -9.35 3.62 4.98
CA SER A 227 -8.04 4.09 5.44
C SER A 227 -7.74 3.65 6.87
N LEU A 228 -6.48 3.77 7.29
CA LEU A 228 -6.09 3.63 8.69
C LEU A 228 -6.51 4.89 9.47
N ASP A 229 -6.64 4.77 10.81
CA ASP A 229 -6.85 5.92 11.68
C ASP A 229 -5.49 6.58 12.00
N GLU A 230 -5.04 7.42 11.09
CA GLU A 230 -3.81 8.19 11.18
C GLU A 230 -4.08 9.65 10.83
N PRO A 231 -3.45 10.64 11.49
CA PRO A 231 -3.71 12.06 11.23
C PRO A 231 -3.59 12.47 9.76
N ARG A 232 -2.62 11.87 9.03
CA ARG A 232 -2.42 12.15 7.60
C ARG A 232 -3.59 11.73 6.70
N LYS A 233 -4.49 10.87 7.18
CA LYS A 233 -5.68 10.41 6.43
C LYS A 233 -6.83 11.40 6.48
N ASN A 234 -6.73 12.42 7.33
CA ASN A 234 -7.67 13.54 7.39
C ASN A 234 -9.15 13.11 7.51
N ILE A 235 -9.40 12.13 8.40
CA ILE A 235 -10.75 11.58 8.60
C ILE A 235 -11.71 12.65 9.15
N ASP A 236 -11.18 13.68 9.80
CA ASP A 236 -11.97 14.79 10.34
C ASP A 236 -12.72 15.53 9.23
N THR A 237 -12.10 15.72 8.07
CA THR A 237 -12.76 16.31 6.88
C THR A 237 -13.88 15.40 6.35
N TYR A 238 -13.67 14.07 6.36
CA TYR A 238 -14.72 13.12 5.99
C TYR A 238 -15.93 13.20 6.93
N PHE A 239 -15.70 13.37 8.22
CA PHE A 239 -16.77 13.54 9.21
C PHE A 239 -17.44 14.93 9.13
N GLU A 240 -16.69 15.95 8.76
CA GLU A 240 -17.29 17.26 8.51
C GLU A 240 -18.20 17.22 7.27
N MET A 241 -17.80 16.49 6.23
CA MET A 241 -18.66 16.24 5.07
C MET A 241 -19.94 15.46 5.49
N ALA A 242 -19.84 14.49 6.43
CA ALA A 242 -21.00 13.78 6.97
C ALA A 242 -21.96 14.73 7.71
N ARG A 243 -21.43 15.72 8.42
CA ARG A 243 -22.23 16.77 9.07
C ARG A 243 -22.98 17.65 8.07
N LEU A 244 -22.33 17.98 6.96
CA LEU A 244 -22.92 18.78 5.87
C LEU A 244 -24.01 18.04 5.09
N ARG A 245 -23.95 16.70 5.04
CA ARG A 245 -24.85 15.85 4.26
C ARG A 245 -25.49 14.76 5.14
N PRO A 246 -26.41 15.16 6.07
CA PRO A 246 -27.07 14.22 6.96
C PRO A 246 -28.02 13.23 6.25
N ASP A 247 -28.34 13.48 5.01
CA ASP A 247 -29.17 12.68 4.11
C ASP A 247 -28.42 11.55 3.40
N VAL A 248 -27.08 11.47 3.54
CA VAL A 248 -26.20 10.48 2.93
C VAL A 248 -25.53 9.62 4.00
N ALA A 249 -25.38 8.33 3.76
CA ALA A 249 -24.61 7.44 4.62
C ALA A 249 -23.11 7.59 4.38
N PHE A 250 -22.34 7.75 5.45
CA PHE A 250 -20.89 7.83 5.43
C PHE A 250 -20.29 6.56 6.03
N VAL A 251 -19.80 5.68 5.18
CA VAL A 251 -19.21 4.40 5.55
C VAL A 251 -17.71 4.53 5.72
N ARG A 252 -17.22 4.18 6.90
CA ARG A 252 -15.80 4.16 7.24
C ARG A 252 -15.32 2.74 7.43
N VAL A 253 -14.30 2.32 6.66
CA VAL A 253 -13.62 1.02 6.77
C VAL A 253 -12.21 1.20 7.33
N GLY A 254 -11.92 0.47 8.39
CA GLY A 254 -10.64 0.50 9.11
C GLY A 254 -10.82 0.78 10.60
N LYS A 255 -9.74 0.65 11.36
CA LYS A 255 -9.76 0.82 12.82
C LYS A 255 -10.45 2.14 13.23
N PHE A 256 -11.35 2.04 14.18
CA PHE A 256 -12.13 3.16 14.73
C PHE A 256 -11.71 3.43 16.17
N SER A 257 -10.81 4.39 16.35
CA SER A 257 -10.27 4.73 17.65
C SER A 257 -11.31 5.40 18.54
N GLU A 258 -10.98 5.56 19.83
CA GLU A 258 -11.77 6.33 20.77
C GLU A 258 -11.90 7.80 20.32
N ARG A 259 -10.82 8.39 19.76
CA ARG A 259 -10.86 9.73 19.18
C ARG A 259 -11.95 9.86 18.12
N LEU A 260 -12.03 8.94 17.18
CA LEU A 260 -13.05 8.99 16.13
C LEU A 260 -14.47 8.78 16.68
N ARG A 261 -14.64 7.88 17.68
CA ARG A 261 -15.92 7.72 18.35
C ARG A 261 -16.38 9.00 19.05
N ASN A 262 -15.46 9.68 19.75
CA ASN A 262 -15.76 10.93 20.43
C ASN A 262 -16.22 12.00 19.43
N ILE A 263 -15.52 12.18 18.29
CA ILE A 263 -15.90 13.13 17.24
C ILE A 263 -17.32 12.84 16.71
N VAL A 264 -17.62 11.57 16.41
CA VAL A 264 -18.96 11.16 15.92
C VAL A 264 -20.04 11.48 16.94
N ASN A 265 -19.79 11.19 18.23
CA ASN A 265 -20.74 11.45 19.32
C ASN A 265 -20.92 12.96 19.58
N GLU A 266 -19.84 13.72 19.70
CA GLU A 266 -19.87 15.17 19.95
C GLU A 266 -20.57 15.92 18.83
N LYS A 267 -20.30 15.55 17.58
CA LYS A 267 -20.95 16.15 16.40
C LYS A 267 -22.32 15.55 16.07
N ARG A 268 -22.76 14.52 16.82
CA ARG A 268 -24.03 13.80 16.63
C ARG A 268 -24.23 13.31 15.19
N LEU A 269 -23.21 12.65 14.62
CA LEU A 269 -23.23 12.15 13.25
C LEU A 269 -23.96 10.81 13.17
N TYR A 270 -25.28 10.83 13.05
CA TYR A 270 -26.12 9.62 12.97
C TYR A 270 -26.05 8.87 11.64
N ASN A 271 -25.41 9.48 10.66
CA ASN A 271 -25.20 8.96 9.30
C ASN A 271 -23.82 8.35 9.07
N VAL A 272 -23.01 8.21 10.12
CA VAL A 272 -21.68 7.56 10.05
C VAL A 272 -21.81 6.09 10.44
N PHE A 273 -21.40 5.21 9.54
CA PHE A 273 -21.35 3.75 9.70
C PHE A 273 -19.92 3.29 9.70
N HIS A 274 -19.56 2.40 10.59
CA HIS A 274 -18.19 1.97 10.77
C HIS A 274 -18.05 0.45 10.70
N PHE A 275 -17.01 -0.01 9.98
CA PHE A 275 -16.59 -1.39 9.88
C PHE A 275 -15.08 -1.48 10.14
N ASN A 276 -14.67 -2.32 11.11
CA ASN A 276 -13.24 -2.45 11.46
C ASN A 276 -12.44 -3.08 10.34
N GLU A 277 -12.94 -4.16 9.78
CA GLU A 277 -12.33 -4.94 8.72
C GLU A 277 -13.39 -5.47 7.78
N PHE A 278 -13.03 -5.58 6.52
CA PHE A 278 -13.75 -6.37 5.51
C PHE A 278 -12.80 -7.43 4.97
N ASN A 279 -13.33 -8.59 4.64
CA ASN A 279 -12.61 -9.43 3.70
C ASN A 279 -12.61 -8.77 2.31
N ALA A 280 -11.76 -9.27 1.41
CA ALA A 280 -11.55 -8.63 0.12
C ALA A 280 -12.81 -8.58 -0.76
N LEU A 281 -13.70 -9.60 -0.67
CA LEU A 281 -14.95 -9.64 -1.41
C LEU A 281 -15.98 -8.66 -0.85
N GLU A 282 -16.08 -8.54 0.48
CA GLU A 282 -16.93 -7.54 1.13
C GLU A 282 -16.50 -6.12 0.75
N LEU A 283 -15.19 -5.85 0.80
CA LEU A 283 -14.66 -4.54 0.41
C LEU A 283 -15.00 -4.21 -1.05
N ARG A 284 -14.85 -5.18 -1.97
CA ARG A 284 -15.27 -5.01 -3.36
C ARG A 284 -16.75 -4.65 -3.48
N GLU A 285 -17.61 -5.32 -2.74
CA GLU A 285 -19.05 -5.04 -2.78
C GLU A 285 -19.36 -3.63 -2.25
N PHE A 286 -18.68 -3.18 -1.21
CA PHE A 286 -18.82 -1.80 -0.74
C PHE A 286 -18.29 -0.80 -1.77
N TYR A 287 -17.17 -1.08 -2.43
CA TYR A 287 -16.72 -0.25 -3.56
C TYR A 287 -17.78 -0.20 -4.67
N ARG A 288 -18.29 -1.31 -5.15
CA ARG A 288 -19.26 -1.35 -6.25
C ARG A 288 -20.58 -0.63 -5.98
N HIS A 289 -21.02 -0.61 -4.73
CA HIS A 289 -22.30 -0.04 -4.34
C HIS A 289 -22.19 1.36 -3.73
N ALA A 290 -21.01 1.88 -3.47
CA ALA A 290 -20.84 3.28 -3.07
C ALA A 290 -21.19 4.22 -4.23
N ASP A 291 -21.75 5.37 -3.88
CA ASP A 291 -21.97 6.45 -4.85
C ASP A 291 -20.69 7.27 -5.04
N LEU A 292 -19.85 7.36 -4.01
CA LEU A 292 -18.61 8.11 -4.04
C LEU A 292 -17.57 7.53 -3.06
N MET A 293 -16.33 7.35 -3.54
CA MET A 293 -15.16 7.17 -2.69
C MET A 293 -14.57 8.53 -2.33
N VAL A 294 -14.44 8.83 -1.03
CA VAL A 294 -13.86 10.09 -0.53
C VAL A 294 -12.50 9.83 0.11
N TYR A 295 -11.45 10.46 -0.42
CA TYR A 295 -10.08 10.22 0.03
C TYR A 295 -9.32 11.53 0.32
N PRO A 296 -9.58 12.18 1.48
CA PRO A 296 -9.07 13.51 1.80
C PRO A 296 -7.65 13.50 2.38
N SER A 297 -6.87 12.43 2.14
CA SER A 297 -5.55 12.23 2.73
C SER A 297 -4.56 13.34 2.38
N PHE A 298 -3.90 13.92 3.38
CA PHE A 298 -2.83 14.90 3.18
C PHE A 298 -1.55 14.27 2.60
N LEU A 299 -1.31 12.99 2.91
CA LEU A 299 0.00 12.36 2.63
C LEU A 299 -0.15 10.88 2.28
N GLU A 300 0.23 10.53 1.04
CA GLU A 300 0.22 9.16 0.51
C GLU A 300 1.46 8.86 -0.35
N GLY A 301 1.91 7.62 -0.28
CA GLY A 301 2.96 7.12 -1.17
C GLY A 301 2.45 6.72 -2.56
N PHE A 302 1.15 6.34 -2.68
CA PHE A 302 0.53 5.96 -3.95
C PHE A 302 -0.98 6.27 -4.03
N GLY A 303 -1.78 5.80 -3.06
CA GLY A 303 -3.23 6.02 -3.04
C GLY A 303 -4.03 4.89 -3.69
N LEU A 304 -3.80 3.63 -3.27
CA LEU A 304 -4.51 2.46 -3.82
C LEU A 304 -6.05 2.51 -3.63
N PRO A 305 -6.62 2.89 -2.46
CA PRO A 305 -8.07 2.80 -2.25
C PRO A 305 -8.94 3.55 -3.27
N PRO A 306 -8.64 4.78 -3.69
CA PRO A 306 -9.42 5.43 -4.74
C PRO A 306 -9.23 4.76 -6.13
N ILE A 307 -8.06 4.17 -6.40
CA ILE A 307 -7.83 3.43 -7.65
C ILE A 307 -8.65 2.13 -7.66
N GLU A 308 -8.72 1.42 -6.53
CA GLU A 308 -9.57 0.23 -6.35
C GLU A 308 -11.05 0.56 -6.53
N ALA A 309 -11.51 1.71 -5.98
CA ALA A 309 -12.88 2.18 -6.15
C ALA A 309 -13.20 2.47 -7.63
N ILE A 310 -12.32 3.18 -8.34
CA ILE A 310 -12.46 3.46 -9.77
C ILE A 310 -12.46 2.16 -10.58
N ALA A 311 -11.60 1.19 -10.25
CA ALA A 311 -11.59 -0.13 -10.87
C ALA A 311 -12.91 -0.88 -10.68
N CYS A 312 -13.59 -0.70 -9.53
CA CYS A 312 -14.91 -1.24 -9.25
C CYS A 312 -16.08 -0.45 -9.87
N GLY A 313 -15.80 0.61 -10.62
CA GLY A 313 -16.80 1.45 -11.27
C GLY A 313 -17.38 2.55 -10.39
N THR A 314 -16.79 2.81 -9.24
CA THR A 314 -17.22 3.86 -8.30
C THR A 314 -16.35 5.11 -8.48
N PRO A 315 -16.96 6.30 -8.67
CA PRO A 315 -16.23 7.54 -8.76
C PRO A 315 -15.51 7.87 -7.44
N ALA A 316 -14.39 8.58 -7.56
CA ALA A 316 -13.61 9.04 -6.41
C ALA A 316 -13.46 10.56 -6.42
N VAL A 317 -13.33 11.15 -5.22
CA VAL A 317 -12.85 12.52 -5.00
C VAL A 317 -11.71 12.47 -3.97
N CYS A 318 -10.60 13.11 -4.27
CA CYS A 318 -9.39 13.00 -3.47
C CYS A 318 -8.79 14.36 -3.11
N ALA A 319 -7.93 14.40 -2.10
CA ALA A 319 -7.10 15.57 -1.85
C ALA A 319 -6.08 15.76 -2.99
N ARG A 320 -5.85 17.00 -3.41
CA ARG A 320 -4.80 17.37 -4.36
C ARG A 320 -3.43 17.42 -3.65
N ALA A 321 -2.95 16.29 -3.16
CA ALA A 321 -1.76 16.20 -2.30
C ALA A 321 -0.92 14.96 -2.62
N SER A 322 0.40 15.07 -2.40
CA SER A 322 1.37 13.96 -2.46
C SER A 322 1.25 13.11 -3.75
N ALA A 323 1.47 11.80 -3.65
CA ALA A 323 1.35 10.88 -4.80
C ALA A 323 -0.10 10.75 -5.33
N VAL A 324 -1.12 11.10 -4.53
CA VAL A 324 -2.52 11.11 -4.99
C VAL A 324 -2.70 12.11 -6.13
N LYS A 325 -2.10 13.31 -5.99
CA LYS A 325 -2.09 14.31 -7.08
C LYS A 325 -1.41 13.75 -8.33
N GLU A 326 -0.24 13.11 -8.18
CA GLU A 326 0.49 12.54 -9.31
C GLU A 326 -0.34 11.49 -10.08
N ASN A 327 -0.99 10.58 -9.34
CA ASN A 327 -1.65 9.43 -9.93
C ASN A 327 -3.09 9.73 -10.43
N LEU A 328 -3.78 10.70 -9.83
CA LEU A 328 -5.22 10.92 -10.04
C LEU A 328 -5.56 12.28 -10.66
N ASP A 329 -4.56 13.14 -10.91
CA ASP A 329 -4.80 14.40 -11.63
C ASP A 329 -5.28 14.12 -13.06
N GLY A 330 -6.40 14.73 -13.45
CA GLY A 330 -7.04 14.45 -14.73
C GLY A 330 -7.87 13.16 -14.77
N VAL A 331 -7.88 12.33 -13.70
CA VAL A 331 -8.69 11.10 -13.62
C VAL A 331 -9.99 11.36 -12.87
N CYS A 332 -9.90 12.00 -11.70
CA CYS A 332 -11.03 12.32 -10.84
C CYS A 332 -10.90 13.74 -10.25
N PRO A 333 -11.96 14.30 -9.67
CA PRO A 333 -11.88 15.58 -8.98
C PRO A 333 -10.87 15.57 -7.83
N LEU A 334 -10.00 16.58 -7.79
CA LEU A 334 -9.02 16.79 -6.72
C LEU A 334 -9.32 18.11 -6.00
N VAL A 335 -9.41 18.03 -4.67
CA VAL A 335 -9.77 19.16 -3.79
C VAL A 335 -8.52 19.82 -3.20
N THR A 336 -8.52 21.14 -3.18
CA THR A 336 -7.52 21.98 -2.52
C THR A 336 -8.22 23.20 -1.87
N PRO A 337 -7.98 23.47 -0.58
CA PRO A 337 -7.18 22.70 0.35
C PRO A 337 -7.82 21.34 0.67
N ALA A 338 -7.02 20.37 1.17
CA ALA A 338 -7.46 19.00 1.42
C ALA A 338 -8.51 18.85 2.54
N ASP A 339 -8.72 19.88 3.33
CA ASP A 339 -9.68 19.97 4.43
C ASP A 339 -10.96 20.76 4.09
N ASP A 340 -11.14 21.15 2.82
CA ASP A 340 -12.37 21.78 2.33
C ASP A 340 -13.52 20.76 2.19
N ALA A 341 -14.20 20.44 3.29
CA ALA A 341 -15.31 19.50 3.32
C ALA A 341 -16.47 19.90 2.38
N GLU A 342 -16.70 21.20 2.17
CA GLU A 342 -17.73 21.70 1.25
C GLU A 342 -17.40 21.38 -0.21
N ALA A 343 -16.11 21.47 -0.59
CA ALA A 343 -15.70 21.10 -1.94
C ALA A 343 -15.95 19.62 -2.23
N TYR A 344 -15.69 18.72 -1.27
CA TYR A 344 -16.03 17.30 -1.40
C TYR A 344 -17.55 17.11 -1.47
N ALA A 345 -18.34 17.81 -0.64
CA ALA A 345 -19.79 17.73 -0.66
C ALA A 345 -20.37 18.20 -2.02
N ARG A 346 -19.83 19.27 -2.63
CA ARG A 346 -20.23 19.70 -3.98
C ARG A 346 -19.98 18.64 -5.04
N VAL A 347 -18.89 17.85 -4.95
CA VAL A 347 -18.65 16.72 -5.87
C VAL A 347 -19.70 15.64 -5.67
N LEU A 348 -20.04 15.31 -4.41
CA LEU A 348 -21.13 14.36 -4.11
C LEU A 348 -22.46 14.81 -4.71
N ASP A 349 -22.82 16.09 -4.59
CA ASP A 349 -24.06 16.64 -5.16
C ASP A 349 -24.15 16.43 -6.66
N ARG A 350 -23.07 16.69 -7.38
CA ARG A 350 -22.97 16.45 -8.83
C ARG A 350 -23.19 14.98 -9.18
N ILE A 351 -22.59 14.07 -8.41
CA ILE A 351 -22.74 12.62 -8.64
C ILE A 351 -24.19 12.17 -8.36
N LEU A 352 -24.80 12.62 -7.27
CA LEU A 352 -26.20 12.29 -6.95
C LEU A 352 -27.17 12.87 -7.98
N ALA A 353 -26.82 14.00 -8.60
CA ALA A 353 -27.54 14.57 -9.75
C ALA A 353 -27.33 13.77 -11.05
N GLY A 354 -26.45 12.76 -11.07
CA GLY A 354 -26.20 11.89 -12.22
C GLY A 354 -25.03 12.35 -13.12
N GLU A 355 -24.21 13.30 -12.68
CA GLU A 355 -23.04 13.72 -13.43
C GLU A 355 -21.93 12.65 -13.34
N ASN A 356 -21.27 12.39 -14.48
CA ASN A 356 -20.02 11.65 -14.48
C ASN A 356 -18.84 12.59 -14.20
N VAL A 357 -18.09 12.31 -13.13
CA VAL A 357 -16.95 13.11 -12.70
C VAL A 357 -15.60 12.45 -13.00
N ILE A 358 -15.61 11.24 -13.59
CA ILE A 358 -14.40 10.46 -13.92
C ILE A 358 -14.12 10.61 -15.41
N ASP A 359 -12.88 10.94 -15.76
CA ASP A 359 -12.41 10.83 -17.14
C ASP A 359 -12.13 9.34 -17.44
N ALA A 360 -12.96 8.74 -18.27
CA ALA A 360 -12.88 7.32 -18.59
C ALA A 360 -11.56 6.94 -19.32
N GLY A 361 -11.04 7.84 -20.15
CA GLY A 361 -9.78 7.60 -20.88
C GLY A 361 -8.57 7.62 -19.96
N ALA A 362 -8.51 8.60 -19.06
CA ALA A 362 -7.46 8.70 -18.06
C ALA A 362 -7.56 7.57 -17.03
N ALA A 363 -8.76 7.22 -16.57
CA ALA A 363 -8.98 6.09 -15.67
C ALA A 363 -8.49 4.78 -16.27
N ARG A 364 -8.81 4.49 -17.54
CA ARG A 364 -8.33 3.30 -18.23
C ARG A 364 -6.80 3.23 -18.26
N LYS A 365 -6.12 4.32 -18.63
CA LYS A 365 -4.65 4.37 -18.63
C LYS A 365 -4.07 4.12 -17.25
N LEU A 366 -4.68 4.68 -16.20
CA LEU A 366 -4.26 4.45 -14.82
C LEU A 366 -4.45 2.98 -14.41
N LEU A 367 -5.59 2.38 -14.74
CA LEU A 367 -5.87 0.97 -14.43
C LEU A 367 -4.95 0.01 -15.20
N ASP A 368 -4.65 0.30 -16.47
CA ASP A 368 -3.66 -0.44 -17.25
C ASP A 368 -2.26 -0.32 -16.62
N TYR A 369 -1.87 0.89 -16.18
CA TYR A 369 -0.63 1.10 -15.43
C TYR A 369 -0.59 0.31 -14.11
N CYS A 370 -1.69 0.28 -13.36
CA CYS A 370 -1.80 -0.45 -12.09
C CYS A 370 -2.15 -1.94 -12.28
N SER A 371 -2.29 -2.45 -13.50
CA SER A 371 -2.50 -3.88 -13.74
C SER A 371 -1.28 -4.71 -13.35
N MET A 372 -1.47 -5.97 -12.98
CA MET A 372 -0.36 -6.90 -12.73
C MET A 372 0.58 -7.01 -13.93
N LYS A 373 0.02 -7.04 -15.16
CA LYS A 373 0.81 -7.06 -16.39
C LYS A 373 1.72 -5.83 -16.49
N GLY A 374 1.16 -4.63 -16.41
CA GLY A 374 1.94 -3.38 -16.50
C GLY A 374 2.97 -3.25 -15.36
N PHE A 375 2.62 -3.70 -14.16
CA PHE A 375 3.55 -3.75 -13.03
C PHE A 375 4.72 -4.71 -13.30
N SER A 376 4.43 -5.96 -13.75
CA SER A 376 5.43 -6.97 -14.06
C SER A 376 6.39 -6.49 -15.14
N GLU A 377 5.89 -5.88 -16.22
CA GLU A 377 6.72 -5.31 -17.28
C GLU A 377 7.70 -4.25 -16.75
N ARG A 378 7.26 -3.38 -15.81
CA ARG A 378 8.13 -2.36 -15.21
C ARG A 378 9.17 -2.95 -14.26
N VAL A 379 8.79 -3.97 -13.47
CA VAL A 379 9.70 -4.69 -12.57
C VAL A 379 10.77 -5.42 -13.38
N LEU A 380 10.36 -6.21 -14.38
CA LEU A 380 11.29 -6.95 -15.24
C LEU A 380 12.22 -6.01 -16.00
N GLY A 381 11.70 -4.97 -16.63
CA GLY A 381 12.52 -4.00 -17.34
C GLY A 381 13.47 -3.17 -16.44
N PHE A 382 13.16 -3.08 -15.12
CA PHE A 382 14.11 -2.53 -14.14
C PHE A 382 15.23 -3.54 -13.83
N LEU A 383 14.89 -4.80 -13.56
CA LEU A 383 15.86 -5.84 -13.22
C LEU A 383 16.82 -6.14 -14.39
N GLU A 384 16.30 -6.20 -15.60
CA GLU A 384 17.12 -6.40 -16.84
C GLU A 384 18.13 -5.26 -17.04
N ALA A 385 17.80 -4.04 -16.66
CA ALA A 385 18.71 -2.89 -16.72
C ALA A 385 19.79 -2.89 -15.61
N GLN A 386 19.71 -3.81 -14.63
CA GLN A 386 20.74 -3.97 -13.58
C GLN A 386 21.83 -4.99 -13.95
N GLY A 387 21.54 -5.91 -14.86
CA GLY A 387 22.50 -6.93 -15.38
C GLY A 387 23.36 -6.35 -16.44
#